data_5683ce23cd2f58432f465286d92e8116
#
_entry.id   5683ce23cd2f58432f465286d92e8116
#
_cell.length_a   1.000
_cell.length_b   1.000
_cell.length_c   1.000
_cell.angle_alpha   90.00
_cell.angle_beta   90.00
_cell.angle_gamma   90.00
#
_symmetry.space_group_name_H-M   'P 1'
#
loop_
_entity.id
_entity.type
_entity.pdbx_description
1 polymer ?
#
loop_
_entity_poly.entity_id
_entity_poly.type
_entity_poly.pdbx_seq_one_letter_code
_entity_poly.pdbx_strand_id
1 'polypeptide(L)'
;MITFLKAHKRVITFSLVAVCALWLVRGIVHRSYFLPYFIVFVTLIFSQLFWIGRVLDIGERFIPGKPRRTWLAVIAAVVWAFFFLAYGRVPYAAYPRLRILIDEVFSVWMVGSWLGFGLVMGFWVVDRGVHGATWAYRYIRGGGAARAGAPDPDAVVLPSPARRRILRQTAIAVSATPFVAAAYGLLYGRLDVEVTHRRIALARLPLAFVGFRIAQLSDIHISTFMPADEIRRCVAIANQLKTDLVVLTGDYLSWDPAAQGDVVQALAGLRAPYGVFGCLGNHESITQTEESITRLFAAEGIRILRQERAPIQLRGETLNLIGVDDSQPDIKGIKQLVMPGTVNILLVHNVGSTDFECAAEFGIDLTLMGHTHGGQLSLEFLRRGLSFARLETPYVSGRYEKSGSQLYVNRGIGTTVIPIRLGARPEITVFELVRGV
;
A
#
# COMPACT_ATOMS: atom_id res chain seq x y z
N MET A 1 -20.55 -20.89 -11.05
CA MET A 1 -19.11 -21.09 -10.81
C MET A 1 -18.66 -22.53 -11.13
N ILE A 2 -19.22 -23.55 -10.52
CA ILE A 2 -18.81 -24.96 -10.73
C ILE A 2 -18.99 -25.40 -12.22
N THR A 3 -20.09 -25.01 -12.87
CA THR A 3 -20.35 -25.34 -14.28
C THR A 3 -19.38 -24.63 -15.23
N PHE A 4 -19.03 -23.36 -14.94
CA PHE A 4 -18.03 -22.60 -15.70
C PHE A 4 -16.64 -23.23 -15.56
N LEU A 5 -16.22 -23.57 -14.34
CA LEU A 5 -14.94 -24.24 -14.07
C LEU A 5 -14.85 -25.59 -14.78
N LYS A 6 -15.95 -26.36 -14.82
CA LYS A 6 -15.99 -27.66 -15.56
C LYS A 6 -15.89 -27.44 -17.07
N ALA A 7 -16.57 -26.45 -17.64
CA ALA A 7 -16.57 -26.18 -19.08
C ALA A 7 -15.21 -25.68 -19.60
N HIS A 8 -14.44 -24.97 -18.78
CA HIS A 8 -13.17 -24.35 -19.17
C HIS A 8 -11.95 -24.94 -18.44
N LYS A 9 -12.11 -26.14 -17.86
CA LYS A 9 -11.10 -26.79 -17.02
C LYS A 9 -9.69 -26.80 -17.65
N ARG A 10 -9.57 -27.11 -18.95
CA ARG A 10 -8.27 -27.17 -19.63
C ARG A 10 -7.60 -25.80 -19.73
N VAL A 11 -8.32 -24.76 -20.11
CA VAL A 11 -7.78 -23.40 -20.25
C VAL A 11 -7.37 -22.85 -18.88
N ILE A 12 -8.23 -23.02 -17.88
CA ILE A 12 -7.98 -22.58 -16.50
C ILE A 12 -6.76 -23.31 -15.92
N THR A 13 -6.70 -24.65 -16.11
CA THR A 13 -5.56 -25.45 -15.62
C THR A 13 -4.27 -25.03 -16.32
N PHE A 14 -4.29 -24.85 -17.65
CA PHE A 14 -3.09 -24.44 -18.40
C PHE A 14 -2.63 -23.03 -17.98
N SER A 15 -3.55 -22.07 -17.84
CA SER A 15 -3.23 -20.71 -17.38
C SER A 15 -2.65 -20.72 -15.96
N LEU A 16 -3.25 -21.48 -15.05
CA LEU A 16 -2.74 -21.62 -13.67
C LEU A 16 -1.36 -22.26 -13.64
N VAL A 17 -1.14 -23.34 -14.43
CA VAL A 17 0.17 -24.02 -14.51
C VAL A 17 1.23 -23.09 -15.09
N ALA A 18 0.92 -22.37 -16.18
CA ALA A 18 1.85 -21.43 -16.80
C ALA A 18 2.22 -20.27 -15.84
N VAL A 19 1.24 -19.73 -15.14
CA VAL A 19 1.44 -18.69 -14.13
C VAL A 19 2.24 -19.21 -12.94
N CYS A 20 1.90 -20.40 -12.41
CA CYS A 20 2.65 -21.02 -11.32
C CYS A 20 4.10 -21.32 -11.74
N ALA A 21 4.33 -21.77 -12.98
CA ALA A 21 5.67 -22.03 -13.50
C ALA A 21 6.50 -20.74 -13.61
N LEU A 22 5.93 -19.66 -14.17
CA LEU A 22 6.59 -18.35 -14.26
C LEU A 22 6.96 -17.80 -12.88
N TRP A 23 6.06 -17.93 -11.90
CA TRP A 23 6.31 -17.49 -10.55
C TRP A 23 7.27 -18.38 -9.77
N LEU A 24 7.27 -19.69 -10.03
CA LEU A 24 8.24 -20.62 -9.45
C LEU A 24 9.67 -20.27 -9.89
N VAL A 25 9.86 -19.96 -11.18
CA VAL A 25 11.14 -19.49 -11.72
C VAL A 25 11.58 -18.19 -11.03
N ARG A 26 10.67 -17.23 -10.87
CA ARG A 26 10.97 -15.97 -10.20
C ARG A 26 11.22 -16.15 -8.69
N GLY A 27 10.50 -17.06 -8.02
CA GLY A 27 10.64 -17.35 -6.58
C GLY A 27 11.95 -18.04 -6.22
N ILE A 28 12.57 -18.76 -7.17
CA ILE A 28 13.91 -19.33 -7.00
C ILE A 28 14.98 -18.22 -6.95
N VAL A 29 14.72 -17.09 -7.63
CA VAL A 29 15.64 -15.93 -7.69
C VAL A 29 15.49 -15.00 -6.49
N HIS A 30 14.27 -14.83 -5.94
CA HIS A 30 13.96 -13.89 -4.84
C HIS A 30 13.22 -14.58 -3.68
N ARG A 31 13.96 -15.21 -2.77
CA ARG A 31 13.42 -16.12 -1.73
C ARG A 31 12.48 -15.50 -0.67
N SER A 32 12.55 -14.22 -0.34
CA SER A 32 11.92 -13.68 0.88
C SER A 32 10.46 -13.21 0.74
N TYR A 33 10.02 -12.75 -0.43
CA TYR A 33 8.67 -12.16 -0.60
C TYR A 33 7.75 -12.94 -1.54
N PHE A 34 8.15 -14.14 -1.93
CA PHE A 34 7.45 -14.92 -2.95
C PHE A 34 6.00 -15.29 -2.57
N LEU A 35 5.79 -15.82 -1.37
CA LEU A 35 4.50 -16.36 -0.97
C LEU A 35 3.38 -15.30 -0.86
N PRO A 36 3.60 -14.15 -0.21
CA PRO A 36 2.60 -13.09 -0.15
C PRO A 36 2.19 -12.57 -1.52
N TYR A 37 3.14 -12.26 -2.38
CA TYR A 37 2.85 -11.78 -3.74
C TYR A 37 2.15 -12.83 -4.60
N PHE A 38 2.52 -14.10 -4.44
CA PHE A 38 1.84 -15.21 -5.11
C PHE A 38 0.38 -15.32 -4.69
N ILE A 39 0.07 -15.21 -3.40
CA ILE A 39 -1.31 -15.24 -2.89
C ILE A 39 -2.12 -14.08 -3.48
N VAL A 40 -1.58 -12.86 -3.45
CA VAL A 40 -2.23 -11.67 -4.03
C VAL A 40 -2.50 -11.88 -5.51
N PHE A 41 -1.51 -12.34 -6.27
CA PHE A 41 -1.63 -12.56 -7.70
C PHE A 41 -2.66 -13.64 -8.06
N VAL A 42 -2.63 -14.77 -7.36
CA VAL A 42 -3.59 -15.88 -7.56
C VAL A 42 -5.01 -15.43 -7.24
N THR A 43 -5.21 -14.75 -6.10
CA THR A 43 -6.54 -14.24 -5.72
C THR A 43 -7.04 -13.17 -6.69
N LEU A 44 -6.16 -12.37 -7.26
CA LEU A 44 -6.48 -11.40 -8.31
C LEU A 44 -6.98 -12.09 -9.58
N ILE A 45 -6.30 -13.13 -10.05
CA ILE A 45 -6.74 -13.93 -11.22
C ILE A 45 -8.11 -14.58 -10.95
N PHE A 46 -8.29 -15.19 -9.78
CA PHE A 46 -9.58 -15.78 -9.43
C PHE A 46 -10.69 -14.73 -9.36
N SER A 47 -10.40 -13.54 -8.90
CA SER A 47 -11.36 -12.43 -8.90
C SER A 47 -11.80 -12.09 -10.33
N GLN A 48 -10.86 -11.98 -11.28
CA GLN A 48 -11.19 -11.66 -12.67
C GLN A 48 -12.04 -12.77 -13.31
N LEU A 49 -11.68 -14.03 -13.10
CA LEU A 49 -12.48 -15.17 -13.59
C LEU A 49 -13.89 -15.21 -13.00
N PHE A 50 -14.02 -14.87 -11.73
CA PHE A 50 -15.32 -14.74 -11.05
C PHE A 50 -16.20 -13.67 -11.71
N TRP A 51 -15.64 -12.46 -11.91
CA TRP A 51 -16.40 -11.33 -12.47
C TRP A 51 -16.72 -11.53 -13.95
N ILE A 52 -15.81 -12.12 -14.74
CA ILE A 52 -16.09 -12.54 -16.12
C ILE A 52 -17.32 -13.46 -16.14
N GLY A 53 -17.34 -14.46 -15.25
CA GLY A 53 -18.51 -15.36 -15.13
C GLY A 53 -19.81 -14.60 -14.83
N ARG A 54 -19.76 -13.57 -13.96
CA ARG A 54 -20.93 -12.74 -13.64
C ARG A 54 -21.38 -11.86 -14.80
N VAL A 55 -20.44 -11.25 -15.51
CA VAL A 55 -20.76 -10.45 -16.71
C VAL A 55 -21.43 -11.32 -17.78
N LEU A 56 -20.94 -12.56 -17.98
CA LEU A 56 -21.56 -13.51 -18.90
C LEU A 56 -22.99 -13.88 -18.48
N ASP A 57 -23.22 -14.18 -17.19
CA ASP A 57 -24.55 -14.53 -16.67
C ASP A 57 -25.54 -13.34 -16.80
N ILE A 58 -25.03 -12.12 -16.61
CA ILE A 58 -25.82 -10.89 -16.80
C ILE A 58 -26.13 -10.67 -18.28
N GLY A 59 -25.13 -10.80 -19.15
CA GLY A 59 -25.30 -10.63 -20.60
C GLY A 59 -26.32 -11.57 -21.19
N GLU A 60 -26.33 -12.86 -20.79
CA GLU A 60 -27.31 -13.83 -21.21
C GLU A 60 -28.75 -13.47 -20.78
N ARG A 61 -28.91 -12.76 -19.65
CA ARG A 61 -30.23 -12.33 -19.15
C ARG A 61 -30.76 -11.07 -19.84
N PHE A 62 -29.88 -10.11 -20.17
CA PHE A 62 -30.28 -8.84 -20.77
C PHE A 62 -30.45 -8.94 -22.28
N ILE A 63 -29.75 -9.86 -22.97
CA ILE A 63 -29.84 -10.07 -24.41
C ILE A 63 -30.02 -11.57 -24.66
N PRO A 64 -31.24 -12.11 -24.46
CA PRO A 64 -31.55 -13.51 -24.73
C PRO A 64 -31.33 -13.83 -26.22
N GLY A 65 -30.76 -14.98 -26.49
CA GLY A 65 -30.52 -15.46 -27.87
C GLY A 65 -29.12 -15.19 -28.42
N LYS A 66 -28.25 -14.46 -27.72
CA LYS A 66 -26.84 -14.37 -28.09
C LYS A 66 -26.04 -15.47 -27.39
N PRO A 67 -25.26 -16.27 -28.11
CA PRO A 67 -24.51 -17.36 -27.51
C PRO A 67 -23.40 -16.83 -26.58
N ARG A 68 -23.13 -17.56 -25.50
CA ARG A 68 -22.08 -17.24 -24.49
C ARG A 68 -20.73 -16.93 -25.11
N ARG A 69 -20.38 -17.59 -26.24
CA ARG A 69 -19.17 -17.31 -27.03
C ARG A 69 -19.09 -15.89 -27.56
N THR A 70 -20.23 -15.26 -27.89
CA THR A 70 -20.26 -13.86 -28.35
C THR A 70 -19.85 -12.90 -27.23
N TRP A 71 -20.36 -13.12 -26.01
CA TRP A 71 -19.99 -12.32 -24.84
C TRP A 71 -18.55 -12.53 -24.44
N LEU A 72 -18.03 -13.76 -24.53
CA LEU A 72 -16.61 -14.03 -24.32
C LEU A 72 -15.75 -13.30 -25.35
N ALA A 73 -16.16 -13.26 -26.62
CA ALA A 73 -15.44 -12.52 -27.64
C ALA A 73 -15.46 -11.01 -27.39
N VAL A 74 -16.60 -10.45 -26.95
CA VAL A 74 -16.71 -9.03 -26.59
C VAL A 74 -15.80 -8.70 -25.38
N ILE A 75 -15.85 -9.52 -24.33
CA ILE A 75 -14.98 -9.33 -23.16
C ILE A 75 -13.52 -9.44 -23.56
N ALA A 76 -13.16 -10.45 -24.36
CA ALA A 76 -11.78 -10.61 -24.84
C ALA A 76 -11.36 -9.40 -25.68
N ALA A 77 -12.21 -8.89 -26.57
CA ALA A 77 -11.92 -7.70 -27.39
C ALA A 77 -11.72 -6.46 -26.51
N VAL A 78 -12.57 -6.25 -25.48
CA VAL A 78 -12.41 -5.13 -24.53
C VAL A 78 -11.12 -5.27 -23.74
N VAL A 79 -10.79 -6.45 -23.22
CA VAL A 79 -9.56 -6.70 -22.49
C VAL A 79 -8.33 -6.49 -23.39
N TRP A 80 -8.38 -6.97 -24.64
CA TRP A 80 -7.31 -6.77 -25.63
C TRP A 80 -7.14 -5.31 -26.02
N ALA A 81 -8.25 -4.59 -26.27
CA ALA A 81 -8.21 -3.17 -26.57
C ALA A 81 -7.60 -2.39 -25.38
N PHE A 82 -8.02 -2.75 -24.17
CA PHE A 82 -7.49 -2.15 -22.97
C PHE A 82 -5.97 -2.43 -22.79
N PHE A 83 -5.54 -3.68 -22.99
CA PHE A 83 -4.11 -4.06 -22.93
C PHE A 83 -3.30 -3.34 -24.00
N PHE A 84 -3.84 -3.21 -25.21
CA PHE A 84 -3.22 -2.48 -26.30
C PHE A 84 -3.10 -0.99 -25.97
N LEU A 85 -4.10 -0.38 -25.38
CA LEU A 85 -4.08 1.01 -24.94
C LEU A 85 -3.11 1.22 -23.75
N ALA A 86 -3.07 0.29 -22.79
CA ALA A 86 -2.23 0.44 -21.61
C ALA A 86 -0.74 0.17 -21.87
N TYR A 87 -0.42 -0.79 -22.75
CA TYR A 87 0.96 -1.26 -22.99
C TYR A 87 1.41 -1.12 -24.45
N GLY A 88 0.51 -0.75 -25.37
CA GLY A 88 0.83 -0.49 -26.77
C GLY A 88 1.65 0.79 -26.95
N ARG A 89 2.30 0.91 -28.12
CA ARG A 89 3.03 2.14 -28.52
C ARG A 89 2.08 3.29 -28.89
N VAL A 90 1.01 3.50 -28.10
CA VAL A 90 0.19 4.70 -28.24
C VAL A 90 1.03 5.86 -27.74
N PRO A 91 1.19 6.96 -28.51
CA PRO A 91 1.96 8.10 -28.06
C PRO A 91 1.21 8.85 -26.95
N TYR A 92 1.27 8.31 -25.74
CA TYR A 92 0.61 8.89 -24.57
C TYR A 92 1.09 10.31 -24.25
N ALA A 93 2.30 10.67 -24.71
CA ALA A 93 2.77 12.05 -24.65
C ALA A 93 1.81 13.02 -25.37
N ALA A 94 1.15 12.56 -26.45
CA ALA A 94 0.16 13.35 -27.17
C ALA A 94 -1.24 13.35 -26.50
N TYR A 95 -1.53 12.35 -25.64
CA TYR A 95 -2.87 12.17 -25.02
C TYR A 95 -2.80 11.87 -23.51
N PRO A 96 -2.17 12.73 -22.68
CA PRO A 96 -1.94 12.44 -21.26
C PRO A 96 -3.25 12.24 -20.47
N ARG A 97 -4.30 12.98 -20.80
CA ARG A 97 -5.62 12.84 -20.14
C ARG A 97 -6.27 11.49 -20.41
N LEU A 98 -6.10 10.95 -21.63
CA LEU A 98 -6.61 9.62 -21.98
C LEU A 98 -5.90 8.53 -21.16
N ARG A 99 -4.58 8.66 -21.01
CA ARG A 99 -3.82 7.73 -20.17
C ARG A 99 -4.29 7.74 -18.72
N ILE A 100 -4.43 8.93 -18.13
CA ILE A 100 -4.92 9.08 -16.75
C ILE A 100 -6.29 8.39 -16.61
N LEU A 101 -7.22 8.65 -17.53
CA LEU A 101 -8.56 8.04 -17.49
C LEU A 101 -8.49 6.51 -17.57
N ILE A 102 -7.65 5.95 -18.45
CA ILE A 102 -7.46 4.50 -18.58
C ILE A 102 -6.91 3.92 -17.27
N ASP A 103 -5.89 4.52 -16.70
CA ASP A 103 -5.25 4.07 -15.47
C ASP A 103 -6.20 4.18 -14.27
N GLU A 104 -7.04 5.22 -14.22
CA GLU A 104 -8.08 5.40 -13.19
C GLU A 104 -9.15 4.31 -13.26
N VAL A 105 -9.75 4.10 -14.45
CA VAL A 105 -10.78 3.07 -14.66
C VAL A 105 -10.22 1.69 -14.35
N PHE A 106 -9.01 1.40 -14.80
CA PHE A 106 -8.33 0.14 -14.51
C PHE A 106 -8.11 -0.07 -13.01
N SER A 107 -7.61 0.94 -12.32
CA SER A 107 -7.32 0.88 -10.88
C SER A 107 -8.60 0.63 -10.07
N VAL A 108 -9.69 1.34 -10.38
CA VAL A 108 -11.00 1.14 -9.74
C VAL A 108 -11.53 -0.27 -10.03
N TRP A 109 -11.41 -0.74 -11.27
CA TRP A 109 -11.82 -2.10 -11.63
C TRP A 109 -11.01 -3.15 -10.89
N MET A 110 -9.69 -3.05 -10.90
CA MET A 110 -8.79 -4.04 -10.28
C MET A 110 -9.01 -4.13 -8.77
N VAL A 111 -9.04 -3.02 -8.08
CA VAL A 111 -9.24 -2.98 -6.62
C VAL A 111 -10.68 -3.34 -6.27
N GLY A 112 -11.67 -2.75 -6.94
CA GLY A 112 -13.08 -3.01 -6.69
C GLY A 112 -13.46 -4.47 -6.92
N SER A 113 -12.99 -5.08 -8.03
CA SER A 113 -13.22 -6.49 -8.34
C SER A 113 -12.56 -7.42 -7.33
N TRP A 114 -11.33 -7.12 -6.91
CA TRP A 114 -10.59 -7.93 -5.95
C TRP A 114 -11.21 -7.89 -4.55
N LEU A 115 -11.52 -6.70 -4.04
CA LEU A 115 -12.22 -6.53 -2.76
C LEU A 115 -13.62 -7.15 -2.80
N GLY A 116 -14.35 -6.98 -3.91
CA GLY A 116 -15.67 -7.58 -4.12
C GLY A 116 -15.62 -9.10 -4.14
N PHE A 117 -14.63 -9.68 -4.78
CA PHE A 117 -14.38 -11.12 -4.76
C PHE A 117 -14.09 -11.62 -3.33
N GLY A 118 -13.21 -10.93 -2.60
CA GLY A 118 -12.90 -11.24 -1.19
C GLY A 118 -14.14 -11.20 -0.30
N LEU A 119 -15.00 -10.20 -0.48
CA LEU A 119 -16.25 -10.08 0.24
C LEU A 119 -17.19 -11.27 -0.04
N VAL A 120 -17.39 -11.63 -1.30
CA VAL A 120 -18.24 -12.77 -1.69
C VAL A 120 -17.68 -14.09 -1.16
N MET A 121 -16.36 -14.27 -1.23
CA MET A 121 -15.70 -15.47 -0.69
C MET A 121 -15.83 -15.53 0.84
N GLY A 122 -15.70 -14.41 1.53
CA GLY A 122 -15.91 -14.31 2.97
C GLY A 122 -17.32 -14.75 3.37
N PHE A 123 -18.35 -14.23 2.69
CA PHE A 123 -19.73 -14.67 2.93
C PHE A 123 -19.93 -16.15 2.63
N TRP A 124 -19.34 -16.68 1.55
CA TRP A 124 -19.44 -18.09 1.23
C TRP A 124 -18.78 -18.99 2.29
N VAL A 125 -17.62 -18.60 2.80
CA VAL A 125 -16.93 -19.34 3.88
C VAL A 125 -17.77 -19.35 5.16
N VAL A 126 -18.33 -18.20 5.54
CA VAL A 126 -19.22 -18.10 6.73
C VAL A 126 -20.46 -18.98 6.54
N ASP A 127 -21.11 -18.89 5.39
CA ASP A 127 -22.30 -19.72 5.07
C ASP A 127 -21.99 -21.21 5.17
N ARG A 128 -20.88 -21.68 4.56
CA ARG A 128 -20.44 -23.08 4.66
C ARG A 128 -20.04 -23.47 6.08
N GLY A 129 -19.42 -22.58 6.82
CA GLY A 129 -19.06 -22.79 8.23
C GLY A 129 -20.30 -22.99 9.10
N VAL A 130 -21.31 -22.14 8.93
CA VAL A 130 -22.60 -22.27 9.65
C VAL A 130 -23.32 -23.56 9.29
N HIS A 131 -23.39 -23.91 7.99
CA HIS A 131 -24.01 -25.19 7.58
C HIS A 131 -23.23 -26.40 8.11
N GLY A 132 -21.90 -26.38 8.08
CA GLY A 132 -21.06 -27.44 8.66
C GLY A 132 -21.25 -27.57 10.16
N ALA A 133 -21.27 -26.46 10.89
CA ALA A 133 -21.50 -26.45 12.34
C ALA A 133 -22.89 -26.97 12.71
N THR A 134 -23.94 -26.57 11.98
CA THR A 134 -25.30 -27.06 12.20
C THR A 134 -25.44 -28.56 11.91
N TRP A 135 -24.75 -29.04 10.84
CA TRP A 135 -24.68 -30.47 10.54
C TRP A 135 -23.97 -31.24 11.64
N ALA A 136 -22.79 -30.80 12.08
CA ALA A 136 -22.04 -31.43 13.17
C ALA A 136 -22.82 -31.43 14.47
N TYR A 137 -23.48 -30.33 14.83
CA TYR A 137 -24.35 -30.25 16.02
C TYR A 137 -25.50 -31.24 15.96
N ARG A 138 -26.18 -31.40 14.82
CA ARG A 138 -27.24 -32.39 14.64
C ARG A 138 -26.73 -33.83 14.75
N TYR A 139 -25.54 -34.09 14.16
CA TYR A 139 -24.87 -35.39 14.22
C TYR A 139 -24.52 -35.79 15.69
N ILE A 140 -23.93 -34.86 16.44
CA ILE A 140 -23.53 -35.10 17.85
C ILE A 140 -24.74 -35.29 18.77
N ARG A 141 -25.85 -34.59 18.53
CA ARG A 141 -27.07 -34.69 19.37
C ARG A 141 -27.91 -35.96 19.12
N GLY A 142 -27.41 -36.93 18.42
CA GLY A 142 -28.04 -38.26 18.33
C GLY A 142 -29.05 -38.42 17.22
N GLY A 143 -28.80 -37.78 16.10
CA GLY A 143 -29.59 -37.95 14.87
C GLY A 143 -29.34 -39.27 14.13
N GLY A 144 -29.22 -40.38 14.82
CA GLY A 144 -29.07 -41.71 14.19
C GLY A 144 -30.37 -42.32 13.67
N ALA A 145 -31.49 -41.64 13.75
CA ALA A 145 -32.75 -42.12 13.19
C ALA A 145 -33.39 -41.03 12.35
N ALA A 146 -33.29 -41.15 11.04
CA ALA A 146 -34.15 -40.42 10.13
C ALA A 146 -35.61 -40.72 10.47
N ARG A 147 -36.29 -39.81 11.18
CA ARG A 147 -37.75 -39.87 11.30
C ARG A 147 -38.34 -39.69 9.90
N ALA A 148 -38.75 -40.80 9.29
CA ALA A 148 -39.58 -40.79 8.13
C ALA A 148 -40.83 -39.94 8.47
N GLY A 149 -40.97 -38.75 7.87
CA GLY A 149 -42.08 -37.84 8.10
C GLY A 149 -41.75 -36.43 8.56
N ALA A 150 -40.45 -36.09 8.84
CA ALA A 150 -40.10 -34.70 9.02
C ALA A 150 -40.20 -33.91 7.67
N PRO A 151 -40.77 -32.69 7.69
CA PRO A 151 -40.76 -31.85 6.48
C PRO A 151 -39.33 -31.75 5.96
N ASP A 152 -39.15 -31.95 4.67
CA ASP A 152 -37.87 -31.80 3.98
C ASP A 152 -37.27 -30.45 4.36
N PRO A 153 -36.13 -30.40 5.10
CA PRO A 153 -35.51 -29.13 5.48
C PRO A 153 -34.95 -28.39 4.27
N ASP A 154 -34.86 -29.05 3.10
CA ASP A 154 -34.51 -28.47 1.82
C ASP A 154 -35.76 -28.10 0.98
N ALA A 155 -36.99 -28.27 1.52
CA ALA A 155 -38.17 -27.68 0.94
C ALA A 155 -37.99 -26.15 0.90
N VAL A 156 -37.46 -25.67 -0.21
CA VAL A 156 -37.18 -24.25 -0.47
C VAL A 156 -38.53 -23.52 -0.43
N VAL A 157 -38.88 -23.00 0.76
CA VAL A 157 -39.97 -22.02 0.85
C VAL A 157 -39.50 -20.83 0.04
N LEU A 158 -40.01 -20.75 -1.20
CA LEU A 158 -39.66 -19.67 -2.11
C LEU A 158 -40.02 -18.33 -1.43
N PRO A 159 -39.00 -17.44 -1.20
CA PRO A 159 -39.28 -16.17 -0.56
C PRO A 159 -40.36 -15.39 -1.33
N SER A 160 -41.20 -14.63 -0.62
CA SER A 160 -42.19 -13.76 -1.26
C SER A 160 -41.54 -12.84 -2.30
N PRO A 161 -42.27 -12.41 -3.35
CA PRO A 161 -41.72 -11.51 -4.38
C PRO A 161 -41.09 -10.24 -3.81
N ALA A 162 -41.64 -9.70 -2.72
CA ALA A 162 -41.09 -8.54 -2.01
C ALA A 162 -39.76 -8.88 -1.36
N ARG A 163 -39.65 -10.00 -0.66
CA ARG A 163 -38.41 -10.45 -0.04
C ARG A 163 -37.29 -10.73 -1.07
N ARG A 164 -37.68 -11.32 -2.24
CA ARG A 164 -36.73 -11.52 -3.36
C ARG A 164 -36.23 -10.20 -3.91
N ARG A 165 -37.08 -9.18 -4.03
CA ARG A 165 -36.72 -7.85 -4.50
C ARG A 165 -35.73 -7.20 -3.54
N ILE A 166 -36.03 -7.21 -2.24
CA ILE A 166 -35.14 -6.66 -1.20
C ILE A 166 -33.76 -7.37 -1.21
N LEU A 167 -33.76 -8.71 -1.19
CA LEU A 167 -32.53 -9.49 -1.22
C LEU A 167 -31.69 -9.18 -2.47
N ARG A 168 -32.35 -9.04 -3.64
CA ARG A 168 -31.67 -8.67 -4.89
C ARG A 168 -31.08 -7.27 -4.83
N GLN A 169 -31.82 -6.29 -4.32
CA GLN A 169 -31.35 -4.91 -4.19
C GLN A 169 -30.19 -4.83 -3.22
N THR A 170 -30.29 -5.50 -2.08
CA THR A 170 -29.20 -5.60 -1.10
C THR A 170 -27.94 -6.26 -1.70
N ALA A 171 -28.12 -7.35 -2.45
CA ALA A 171 -26.99 -8.01 -3.10
C ALA A 171 -26.30 -7.09 -4.14
N ILE A 172 -27.06 -6.32 -4.90
CA ILE A 172 -26.51 -5.34 -5.84
C ILE A 172 -25.76 -4.24 -5.09
N ALA A 173 -26.36 -3.66 -4.05
CA ALA A 173 -25.73 -2.61 -3.24
C ALA A 173 -24.42 -3.09 -2.60
N VAL A 174 -24.44 -4.26 -1.96
CA VAL A 174 -23.25 -4.87 -1.36
C VAL A 174 -22.16 -5.15 -2.40
N SER A 175 -22.55 -5.62 -3.59
CA SER A 175 -21.59 -5.90 -4.67
C SER A 175 -20.99 -4.62 -5.28
N ALA A 176 -21.69 -3.49 -5.24
CA ALA A 176 -21.19 -2.20 -5.73
C ALA A 176 -20.26 -1.50 -4.72
N THR A 177 -20.42 -1.76 -3.42
CA THR A 177 -19.67 -1.09 -2.35
C THR A 177 -18.14 -1.10 -2.55
N PRO A 178 -17.47 -2.22 -2.93
CA PRO A 178 -16.04 -2.24 -3.16
C PRO A 178 -15.58 -1.33 -4.30
N PHE A 179 -16.38 -1.18 -5.35
CA PHE A 179 -16.08 -0.29 -6.48
C PHE A 179 -16.24 1.18 -6.09
N VAL A 180 -17.28 1.50 -5.31
CA VAL A 180 -17.47 2.84 -4.75
C VAL A 180 -16.34 3.18 -3.79
N ALA A 181 -15.92 2.25 -2.94
CA ALA A 181 -14.78 2.42 -2.05
C ALA A 181 -13.48 2.65 -2.84
N ALA A 182 -13.22 1.86 -3.89
CA ALA A 182 -12.05 2.04 -4.74
C ALA A 182 -12.06 3.41 -5.45
N ALA A 183 -13.20 3.84 -5.98
CA ALA A 183 -13.36 5.16 -6.58
C ALA A 183 -13.15 6.29 -5.55
N TYR A 184 -13.67 6.15 -4.33
CA TYR A 184 -13.42 7.08 -3.24
C TYR A 184 -11.92 7.16 -2.89
N GLY A 185 -11.26 6.01 -2.76
CA GLY A 185 -9.82 5.94 -2.48
C GLY A 185 -8.95 6.57 -3.57
N LEU A 186 -9.38 6.48 -4.83
CA LEU A 186 -8.74 7.10 -5.98
C LEU A 186 -8.95 8.62 -6.01
N LEU A 187 -10.20 9.07 -5.90
CA LEU A 187 -10.56 10.47 -6.14
C LEU A 187 -10.30 11.37 -4.93
N TYR A 188 -10.43 10.82 -3.72
CA TYR A 188 -10.33 11.58 -2.47
C TYR A 188 -9.26 11.02 -1.52
N GLY A 189 -9.28 9.71 -1.24
CA GLY A 189 -8.46 9.11 -0.20
C GLY A 189 -6.96 9.32 -0.40
N ARG A 190 -6.48 9.32 -1.64
CA ARG A 190 -5.07 9.58 -1.98
C ARG A 190 -4.64 11.06 -1.86
N LEU A 191 -5.59 12.00 -1.78
CA LEU A 191 -5.34 13.44 -1.70
C LEU A 191 -5.63 14.01 -0.30
N ASP A 192 -6.23 13.20 0.58
CA ASP A 192 -6.64 13.61 1.92
C ASP A 192 -5.47 13.52 2.90
N VAL A 193 -4.52 14.44 2.76
CA VAL A 193 -3.29 14.50 3.58
C VAL A 193 -3.64 14.79 5.04
N GLU A 194 -3.21 13.92 5.92
CA GLU A 194 -3.33 14.06 7.37
C GLU A 194 -2.04 14.59 7.98
N VAL A 195 -2.13 15.65 8.78
CA VAL A 195 -1.01 16.09 9.62
C VAL A 195 -1.13 15.42 10.98
N THR A 196 -0.14 14.58 11.31
CA THR A 196 -0.09 13.89 12.61
C THR A 196 0.94 14.53 13.52
N HIS A 197 0.60 14.69 14.80
CA HIS A 197 1.51 15.20 15.83
C HIS A 197 1.90 14.07 16.79
N ARG A 198 3.20 13.89 17.00
CA ARG A 198 3.76 12.82 17.85
C ARG A 198 4.79 13.39 18.81
N ARG A 199 4.61 13.15 20.09
CA ARG A 199 5.63 13.44 21.11
C ARG A 199 6.55 12.24 21.22
N ILE A 200 7.85 12.47 21.06
CA ILE A 200 8.90 11.44 21.11
C ILE A 200 9.73 11.70 22.37
N ALA A 201 9.63 10.81 23.33
CA ALA A 201 10.38 10.88 24.57
C ALA A 201 11.75 10.21 24.39
N LEU A 202 12.82 10.97 24.52
CA LEU A 202 14.21 10.53 24.37
C LEU A 202 14.95 10.73 25.70
N ALA A 203 15.44 9.65 26.29
CA ALA A 203 16.06 9.70 27.63
C ALA A 203 17.29 10.62 27.67
N ARG A 204 18.10 10.65 26.61
CA ARG A 204 19.32 11.43 26.49
C ARG A 204 19.12 12.80 25.82
N LEU A 205 17.88 13.25 25.64
CA LEU A 205 17.61 14.51 24.95
C LEU A 205 18.23 15.70 25.70
N PRO A 206 19.13 16.47 25.06
CA PRO A 206 19.68 17.68 25.65
C PRO A 206 18.58 18.72 25.90
N LEU A 207 18.74 19.56 26.94
CA LEU A 207 17.72 20.54 27.33
C LEU A 207 17.41 21.55 26.21
N ALA A 208 18.43 21.90 25.41
CA ALA A 208 18.24 22.81 24.28
C ALA A 208 17.25 22.28 23.24
N PHE A 209 17.12 20.97 23.11
CA PHE A 209 16.25 20.32 22.12
C PHE A 209 14.88 19.92 22.68
N VAL A 210 14.54 20.26 23.93
CA VAL A 210 13.19 20.05 24.46
C VAL A 210 12.22 20.96 23.72
N GLY A 211 11.18 20.38 23.11
CA GLY A 211 10.24 21.09 22.25
C GLY A 211 10.69 21.27 20.79
N PHE A 212 11.89 20.77 20.41
CA PHE A 212 12.35 20.82 19.02
C PHE A 212 11.43 20.00 18.12
N ARG A 213 11.04 20.58 16.99
CA ARG A 213 10.01 20.02 16.10
C ARG A 213 10.62 19.59 14.78
N ILE A 214 10.33 18.35 14.37
CA ILE A 214 10.79 17.75 13.12
C ILE A 214 9.57 17.41 12.27
N ALA A 215 9.50 17.88 11.02
CA ALA A 215 8.51 17.41 10.05
C ALA A 215 9.10 16.28 9.21
N GLN A 216 8.36 15.18 9.06
CA GLN A 216 8.71 14.10 8.15
C GLN A 216 7.73 14.03 6.98
N LEU A 217 8.28 14.01 5.76
CA LEU A 217 7.61 13.61 4.52
C LEU A 217 8.32 12.38 3.97
N SER A 218 7.59 11.49 3.33
CA SER A 218 8.11 10.24 2.78
C SER A 218 7.34 9.83 1.54
N ASP A 219 7.92 8.93 0.73
CA ASP A 219 7.21 8.24 -0.34
C ASP A 219 6.45 9.22 -1.23
N ILE A 220 7.19 10.12 -1.84
CA ILE A 220 6.66 11.22 -2.66
C ILE A 220 6.05 10.66 -3.95
N HIS A 221 6.79 9.75 -4.63
CA HIS A 221 6.36 9.04 -5.82
C HIS A 221 5.78 9.94 -6.89
N ILE A 222 6.55 10.95 -7.34
CA ILE A 222 6.10 11.80 -8.44
C ILE A 222 5.62 10.95 -9.61
N SER A 223 4.43 11.24 -10.10
CA SER A 223 3.75 10.48 -11.16
C SER A 223 2.57 11.27 -11.70
N THR A 224 1.86 10.72 -12.67
CA THR A 224 0.58 11.28 -13.15
C THR A 224 -0.48 11.38 -12.04
N PHE A 225 -0.38 10.57 -11.00
CA PHE A 225 -1.28 10.57 -9.85
C PHE A 225 -0.77 11.38 -8.65
N MET A 226 0.51 11.72 -8.66
CA MET A 226 1.15 12.64 -7.71
C MET A 226 1.94 13.69 -8.49
N PRO A 227 1.25 14.61 -9.20
CA PRO A 227 1.91 15.63 -10.01
C PRO A 227 2.61 16.67 -9.12
N ALA A 228 3.53 17.43 -9.70
CA ALA A 228 4.31 18.44 -9.00
C ALA A 228 3.45 19.44 -8.20
N ASP A 229 2.24 19.76 -8.67
CA ASP A 229 1.34 20.69 -7.98
C ASP A 229 0.83 20.12 -6.64
N GLU A 230 0.52 18.81 -6.59
CA GLU A 230 0.12 18.15 -5.33
C GLU A 230 1.32 18.07 -4.36
N ILE A 231 2.54 17.83 -4.87
CA ILE A 231 3.76 17.88 -4.06
C ILE A 231 3.96 19.28 -3.48
N ARG A 232 3.82 20.34 -4.28
CA ARG A 232 3.92 21.74 -3.81
C ARG A 232 2.84 22.05 -2.77
N ARG A 233 1.64 21.49 -2.90
CA ARG A 233 0.59 21.60 -1.87
C ARG A 233 1.05 20.98 -0.54
N CYS A 234 1.67 19.78 -0.57
CA CYS A 234 2.24 19.15 0.62
C CYS A 234 3.39 19.98 1.21
N VAL A 235 4.25 20.57 0.37
CA VAL A 235 5.30 21.50 0.77
C VAL A 235 4.73 22.72 1.48
N ALA A 236 3.65 23.31 0.95
CA ALA A 236 2.97 24.45 1.58
C ALA A 236 2.40 24.07 2.96
N ILE A 237 1.79 22.89 3.09
CA ILE A 237 1.32 22.36 4.38
C ILE A 237 2.50 22.22 5.34
N ALA A 238 3.60 21.56 4.93
CA ALA A 238 4.78 21.36 5.78
C ALA A 238 5.39 22.67 6.27
N ASN A 239 5.50 23.67 5.40
CA ASN A 239 6.04 24.99 5.76
C ASN A 239 5.14 25.75 6.76
N GLN A 240 3.79 25.60 6.66
CA GLN A 240 2.85 26.20 7.61
C GLN A 240 2.98 25.61 9.02
N LEU A 241 3.51 24.41 9.16
CA LEU A 241 3.75 23.78 10.47
C LEU A 241 4.89 24.43 11.24
N LYS A 242 5.75 25.22 10.59
CA LYS A 242 6.86 25.98 11.21
C LYS A 242 7.73 25.09 12.11
N THR A 243 8.17 23.95 11.58
CA THR A 243 9.06 23.02 12.28
C THR A 243 10.51 23.47 12.21
N ASP A 244 11.33 23.04 13.16
CA ASP A 244 12.73 23.41 13.26
C ASP A 244 13.60 22.70 12.22
N LEU A 245 13.22 21.47 11.88
CA LEU A 245 13.90 20.58 10.92
C LEU A 245 12.87 19.91 10.01
N VAL A 246 13.21 19.70 8.74
CA VAL A 246 12.44 18.85 7.83
C VAL A 246 13.28 17.66 7.42
N VAL A 247 12.68 16.48 7.41
CA VAL A 247 13.33 15.24 6.96
C VAL A 247 12.49 14.55 5.89
N LEU A 248 13.18 13.98 4.89
CA LEU A 248 12.61 13.26 3.77
C LEU A 248 13.13 11.81 3.81
N THR A 249 12.24 10.82 3.87
CA THR A 249 12.65 9.42 4.02
C THR A 249 12.45 8.60 2.74
N GLY A 250 12.96 9.12 1.60
CA GLY A 250 13.13 8.37 0.34
C GLY A 250 11.88 8.26 -0.55
N ASP A 251 12.05 7.54 -1.64
CA ASP A 251 11.07 7.27 -2.68
C ASP A 251 10.47 8.55 -3.30
N TYR A 252 11.34 9.36 -3.88
CA TYR A 252 10.96 10.60 -4.57
C TYR A 252 10.32 10.30 -5.93
N LEU A 253 10.84 9.29 -6.63
CA LEU A 253 10.38 8.84 -7.94
C LEU A 253 9.42 7.65 -7.83
N SER A 254 8.57 7.45 -8.85
CA SER A 254 7.86 6.19 -9.04
C SER A 254 8.66 5.23 -9.93
N TRP A 255 8.63 5.46 -11.26
CA TRP A 255 9.25 4.57 -12.25
C TRP A 255 10.00 5.32 -13.36
N ASP A 256 9.80 6.64 -13.46
CA ASP A 256 10.35 7.46 -14.53
C ASP A 256 11.56 8.26 -14.05
N PRO A 257 12.79 7.89 -14.47
CA PRO A 257 13.98 8.64 -14.11
C PRO A 257 14.00 10.07 -14.68
N ALA A 258 13.22 10.36 -15.72
CA ALA A 258 13.17 11.71 -16.29
C ALA A 258 12.45 12.71 -15.35
N ALA A 259 11.60 12.22 -14.43
CA ALA A 259 10.86 13.06 -13.49
C ALA A 259 11.70 13.60 -12.31
N GLN A 260 13.00 13.26 -12.23
CA GLN A 260 13.85 13.69 -11.11
C GLN A 260 13.97 15.22 -10.99
N GLY A 261 14.04 15.94 -12.11
CA GLY A 261 14.04 17.41 -12.09
C GLY A 261 12.73 17.98 -11.52
N ASP A 262 11.60 17.43 -11.95
CA ASP A 262 10.28 17.89 -11.54
C ASP A 262 10.01 17.68 -10.04
N VAL A 263 10.41 16.52 -9.48
CA VAL A 263 10.23 16.26 -8.03
C VAL A 263 11.12 17.15 -7.19
N VAL A 264 12.38 17.36 -7.59
CA VAL A 264 13.30 18.25 -6.90
C VAL A 264 12.77 19.68 -6.89
N GLN A 265 12.34 20.19 -8.03
CA GLN A 265 11.74 21.52 -8.15
C GLN A 265 10.43 21.67 -7.35
N ALA A 266 9.64 20.60 -7.25
CA ALA A 266 8.43 20.62 -6.44
C ALA A 266 8.73 20.66 -4.93
N LEU A 267 9.85 20.05 -4.47
CA LEU A 267 10.29 20.01 -3.08
C LEU A 267 11.21 21.18 -2.70
N ALA A 268 11.80 21.91 -3.66
CA ALA A 268 12.75 23.00 -3.44
C ALA A 268 12.20 24.14 -2.56
N GLY A 269 10.86 24.23 -2.41
CA GLY A 269 10.21 25.19 -1.52
C GLY A 269 10.20 24.83 -0.04
N LEU A 270 10.65 23.64 0.37
CA LEU A 270 10.71 23.23 1.77
C LEU A 270 11.70 24.09 2.55
N ARG A 271 11.31 24.52 3.76
CA ARG A 271 12.11 25.40 4.61
C ARG A 271 12.00 25.02 6.08
N ALA A 272 13.16 24.98 6.74
CA ALA A 272 13.25 24.86 8.19
C ALA A 272 14.52 25.57 8.69
N PRO A 273 14.53 26.17 9.90
CA PRO A 273 15.69 26.87 10.44
C PRO A 273 16.97 26.03 10.49
N TYR A 274 16.85 24.74 10.77
CA TYR A 274 18.00 23.81 10.85
C TYR A 274 18.18 22.98 9.59
N GLY A 275 17.49 23.33 8.48
CA GLY A 275 17.67 22.75 7.17
C GLY A 275 16.66 21.65 6.81
N VAL A 276 16.84 21.14 5.59
CA VAL A 276 16.08 20.04 5.02
C VAL A 276 17.06 18.93 4.69
N PHE A 277 16.83 17.75 5.25
CA PHE A 277 17.67 16.58 5.05
C PHE A 277 16.85 15.41 4.53
N GLY A 278 17.50 14.46 3.86
CA GLY A 278 16.82 13.26 3.41
C GLY A 278 17.74 12.06 3.30
N CYS A 279 17.15 10.90 3.02
CA CYS A 279 17.83 9.70 2.55
C CYS A 279 17.19 9.23 1.24
N LEU A 280 17.80 8.29 0.53
CA LEU A 280 17.23 7.68 -0.67
C LEU A 280 16.38 6.46 -0.32
N GLY A 281 15.38 6.17 -1.17
CA GLY A 281 14.58 4.97 -1.11
C GLY A 281 14.96 3.95 -2.19
N ASN A 282 14.24 2.83 -2.24
CA ASN A 282 14.49 1.78 -3.22
C ASN A 282 14.11 2.19 -4.65
N HIS A 283 13.20 3.14 -4.83
CA HIS A 283 12.82 3.60 -6.17
C HIS A 283 13.93 4.40 -6.85
N GLU A 284 14.76 5.13 -6.11
CA GLU A 284 15.94 5.79 -6.67
C GLU A 284 16.95 4.76 -7.18
N SER A 285 17.11 3.63 -6.50
CA SER A 285 17.95 2.53 -6.96
C SER A 285 17.36 1.80 -8.17
N ILE A 286 16.05 1.53 -8.16
CA ILE A 286 15.34 0.91 -9.30
C ILE A 286 15.48 1.76 -10.56
N THR A 287 15.42 3.08 -10.42
CA THR A 287 15.54 4.03 -11.54
C THR A 287 16.97 4.43 -11.85
N GLN A 288 17.95 3.96 -11.06
CA GLN A 288 19.39 4.29 -11.21
C GLN A 288 19.66 5.79 -11.17
N THR A 289 18.98 6.51 -10.26
CA THR A 289 19.03 7.97 -10.16
C THR A 289 19.72 8.48 -8.91
N GLU A 290 20.29 7.61 -8.06
CA GLU A 290 20.82 7.95 -6.75
C GLU A 290 21.81 9.13 -6.80
N GLU A 291 22.80 9.05 -7.72
CA GLU A 291 23.82 10.08 -7.86
C GLU A 291 23.28 11.38 -8.46
N SER A 292 22.41 11.27 -9.47
CA SER A 292 21.88 12.43 -10.18
C SER A 292 20.87 13.19 -9.33
N ILE A 293 19.96 12.51 -8.66
CA ILE A 293 18.95 13.14 -7.81
C ILE A 293 19.58 13.78 -6.56
N THR A 294 20.63 13.15 -5.97
CA THR A 294 21.39 13.73 -4.86
C THR A 294 22.00 15.06 -5.24
N ARG A 295 22.62 15.15 -6.43
CA ARG A 295 23.19 16.42 -6.92
C ARG A 295 22.12 17.48 -7.15
N LEU A 296 20.96 17.10 -7.72
CA LEU A 296 19.85 18.03 -7.94
C LEU A 296 19.30 18.57 -6.63
N PHE A 297 19.10 17.72 -5.61
CA PHE A 297 18.66 18.16 -4.28
C PHE A 297 19.68 19.11 -3.63
N ALA A 298 20.97 18.80 -3.74
CA ALA A 298 22.02 19.65 -3.17
C ALA A 298 22.02 21.05 -3.79
N ALA A 299 21.72 21.19 -5.09
CA ALA A 299 21.58 22.48 -5.76
C ALA A 299 20.42 23.32 -5.22
N GLU A 300 19.38 22.68 -4.69
CA GLU A 300 18.22 23.32 -4.07
C GLU A 300 18.33 23.45 -2.53
N GLY A 301 19.52 23.16 -1.97
CA GLY A 301 19.77 23.28 -0.52
C GLY A 301 19.16 22.15 0.33
N ILE A 302 18.71 21.06 -0.29
CA ILE A 302 18.26 19.85 0.39
C ILE A 302 19.40 18.86 0.44
N ARG A 303 19.84 18.48 1.65
CA ARG A 303 20.98 17.57 1.83
C ARG A 303 20.51 16.12 1.97
N ILE A 304 20.82 15.30 0.96
CA ILE A 304 20.62 13.85 1.02
C ILE A 304 21.84 13.21 1.73
N LEU A 305 21.57 12.50 2.82
CA LEU A 305 22.58 11.80 3.60
C LEU A 305 22.67 10.36 3.08
N ARG A 306 23.87 9.99 2.59
CA ARG A 306 24.15 8.69 2.01
C ARG A 306 25.29 8.03 2.79
N GLN A 307 24.99 7.20 3.77
CA GLN A 307 25.94 6.67 4.76
C GLN A 307 26.73 7.82 5.43
N GLU A 308 26.02 8.87 5.80
CA GLU A 308 26.58 10.09 6.36
C GLU A 308 25.86 10.51 7.64
N ARG A 309 26.55 11.34 8.43
CA ARG A 309 25.93 12.05 9.56
C ARG A 309 25.94 13.57 9.35
N ALA A 310 24.96 14.23 9.94
CA ALA A 310 24.83 15.68 10.00
C ALA A 310 24.53 16.11 11.45
N PRO A 311 25.52 16.54 12.24
CA PRO A 311 25.27 17.06 13.57
C PRO A 311 24.51 18.39 13.51
N ILE A 312 23.36 18.46 14.19
CA ILE A 312 22.56 19.68 14.36
C ILE A 312 22.96 20.34 15.68
N GLN A 313 23.40 21.60 15.61
CA GLN A 313 23.88 22.36 16.77
C GLN A 313 22.78 23.34 17.24
N LEU A 314 22.47 23.32 18.53
CA LEU A 314 21.53 24.26 19.15
C LEU A 314 22.04 24.65 20.55
N ARG A 315 22.35 25.92 20.75
CA ARG A 315 22.84 26.46 22.04
C ARG A 315 24.02 25.69 22.66
N GLY A 316 24.96 25.23 21.83
CA GLY A 316 26.12 24.44 22.25
C GLY A 316 25.86 22.96 22.45
N GLU A 317 24.66 22.50 22.33
CA GLU A 317 24.25 21.08 22.40
C GLU A 317 24.10 20.48 20.99
N THR A 318 24.25 19.17 20.88
CA THR A 318 24.23 18.46 19.59
C THR A 318 23.16 17.39 19.56
N LEU A 319 22.45 17.31 18.42
CA LEU A 319 21.64 16.19 17.99
C LEU A 319 22.27 15.62 16.73
N ASN A 320 22.48 14.31 16.66
CA ASN A 320 23.12 13.66 15.54
C ASN A 320 22.07 13.08 14.60
N LEU A 321 22.00 13.59 13.36
CA LEU A 321 21.16 13.04 12.28
C LEU A 321 22.04 12.15 11.42
N ILE A 322 21.56 10.93 11.13
CA ILE A 322 22.25 9.93 10.30
C ILE A 322 21.33 9.56 9.16
N GLY A 323 21.84 9.44 7.94
CA GLY A 323 21.09 8.95 6.79
C GLY A 323 21.81 7.81 6.11
N VAL A 324 21.05 6.81 5.67
CA VAL A 324 21.56 5.65 4.94
C VAL A 324 20.70 5.36 3.72
N ASP A 325 21.31 4.82 2.66
CA ASP A 325 20.64 4.43 1.44
C ASP A 325 19.91 3.09 1.62
N ASP A 326 18.73 2.95 1.01
CA ASP A 326 17.95 1.71 1.04
C ASP A 326 18.54 0.61 0.14
N SER A 327 19.23 0.99 -0.94
CA SER A 327 19.77 0.04 -1.94
C SER A 327 20.82 -0.93 -1.37
N GLN A 328 21.55 -0.50 -0.36
CA GLN A 328 22.51 -1.31 0.39
C GLN A 328 22.62 -0.74 1.81
N PRO A 329 21.61 -0.94 2.67
CA PRO A 329 21.69 -0.42 4.02
C PRO A 329 22.84 -1.14 4.74
N ASP A 330 24.01 -0.48 4.82
CA ASP A 330 25.09 -0.96 5.67
C ASP A 330 24.76 -0.63 7.13
N ILE A 331 23.81 -1.40 7.68
CA ILE A 331 23.42 -1.24 9.08
C ILE A 331 24.61 -1.38 10.02
N LYS A 332 25.61 -2.20 9.67
CA LYS A 332 26.85 -2.31 10.48
C LYS A 332 27.70 -1.06 10.39
N GLY A 333 27.74 -0.40 9.23
CA GLY A 333 28.44 0.87 9.04
C GLY A 333 27.81 2.01 9.83
N ILE A 334 26.53 1.96 10.18
CA ILE A 334 25.86 2.96 11.02
C ILE A 334 26.59 3.14 12.36
N LYS A 335 27.15 2.08 12.92
CA LYS A 335 27.88 2.14 14.21
C LYS A 335 29.00 3.18 14.20
N GLN A 336 29.65 3.42 13.06
CA GLN A 336 30.73 4.42 12.92
C GLN A 336 30.18 5.85 12.84
N LEU A 337 28.90 6.02 12.49
CA LEU A 337 28.24 7.31 12.38
C LEU A 337 27.57 7.75 13.69
N VAL A 338 27.35 6.83 14.62
CA VAL A 338 26.78 7.11 15.94
C VAL A 338 27.74 7.98 16.75
N MET A 339 27.18 8.99 17.42
CA MET A 339 27.91 9.83 18.38
C MET A 339 27.56 9.39 19.80
N PRO A 340 28.50 8.76 20.54
CA PRO A 340 28.25 8.35 21.92
C PRO A 340 27.88 9.53 22.82
N GLY A 341 26.89 9.32 23.70
CA GLY A 341 26.41 10.36 24.62
C GLY A 341 25.46 11.39 24.00
N THR A 342 25.24 11.33 22.69
CA THR A 342 24.36 12.24 21.95
C THR A 342 23.09 11.49 21.52
N VAL A 343 21.98 12.19 21.33
CA VAL A 343 20.80 11.62 20.68
C VAL A 343 21.09 11.38 19.21
N ASN A 344 20.91 10.16 18.76
CA ASN A 344 21.11 9.74 17.37
C ASN A 344 19.77 9.44 16.71
N ILE A 345 19.45 10.17 15.66
CA ILE A 345 18.25 9.96 14.83
C ILE A 345 18.68 9.40 13.48
N LEU A 346 18.12 8.25 13.09
CA LEU A 346 18.40 7.58 11.83
C LEU A 346 17.28 7.87 10.82
N LEU A 347 17.64 8.34 9.65
CA LEU A 347 16.81 8.40 8.46
C LEU A 347 17.14 7.21 7.56
N VAL A 348 16.14 6.40 7.29
CA VAL A 348 16.25 5.26 6.39
C VAL A 348 14.90 5.05 5.72
N HIS A 349 14.89 4.58 4.49
CA HIS A 349 13.60 4.38 3.80
C HIS A 349 12.88 3.13 4.30
N ASN A 350 13.58 2.01 4.41
CA ASN A 350 13.04 0.73 4.86
C ASN A 350 14.00 0.04 5.83
N VAL A 351 13.47 -0.55 6.90
CA VAL A 351 14.24 -1.40 7.84
C VAL A 351 13.48 -2.69 8.13
N GLY A 352 14.21 -3.79 8.05
CA GLY A 352 13.75 -5.08 8.57
C GLY A 352 13.74 -5.10 10.11
N SER A 353 13.10 -6.11 10.70
CA SER A 353 13.05 -6.27 12.16
C SER A 353 14.44 -6.45 12.77
N THR A 354 15.31 -7.22 12.12
CA THR A 354 16.71 -7.43 12.56
C THR A 354 17.52 -6.14 12.48
N ASP A 355 17.30 -5.33 11.45
CA ASP A 355 18.01 -4.08 11.24
C ASP A 355 17.64 -3.03 12.30
N PHE A 356 16.35 -2.99 12.69
CA PHE A 356 15.90 -2.12 13.78
C PHE A 356 16.52 -2.52 15.13
N GLU A 357 16.64 -3.83 15.40
CA GLU A 357 17.32 -4.33 16.61
C GLU A 357 18.80 -3.93 16.61
N CYS A 358 19.50 -4.15 15.51
CA CYS A 358 20.92 -3.75 15.38
C CYS A 358 21.11 -2.24 15.53
N ALA A 359 20.23 -1.42 14.94
CA ALA A 359 20.28 0.03 15.08
C ALA A 359 20.14 0.45 16.57
N ALA A 360 19.19 -0.18 17.30
CA ALA A 360 19.00 0.04 18.72
C ALA A 360 20.28 -0.32 19.54
N GLU A 361 20.87 -1.48 19.25
CA GLU A 361 22.13 -1.93 19.91
C GLU A 361 23.31 -0.99 19.64
N PHE A 362 23.36 -0.34 18.48
CA PHE A 362 24.40 0.64 18.13
C PHE A 362 24.18 2.01 18.78
N GLY A 363 23.05 2.24 19.42
CA GLY A 363 22.74 3.48 20.13
C GLY A 363 21.95 4.50 19.33
N ILE A 364 21.16 4.05 18.33
CA ILE A 364 20.12 4.87 17.69
C ILE A 364 18.95 5.01 18.67
N ASP A 365 18.53 6.24 18.91
CA ASP A 365 17.41 6.57 19.81
C ASP A 365 16.07 6.60 19.08
N LEU A 366 16.08 7.09 17.82
CA LEU A 366 14.91 7.21 16.97
C LEU A 366 15.25 6.87 15.53
N THR A 367 14.48 5.98 14.92
CA THR A 367 14.53 5.67 13.48
C THR A 367 13.27 6.23 12.81
N LEU A 368 13.43 6.98 11.73
CA LEU A 368 12.36 7.51 10.89
C LEU A 368 12.40 6.83 9.53
N MET A 369 11.30 6.16 9.16
CA MET A 369 11.19 5.44 7.88
C MET A 369 9.84 5.68 7.20
N GLY A 370 9.72 5.23 5.93
CA GLY A 370 8.52 5.22 5.12
C GLY A 370 8.22 3.84 4.52
N HIS A 371 8.23 3.72 3.19
CA HIS A 371 8.19 2.52 2.36
C HIS A 371 6.84 1.79 2.30
N THR A 372 6.17 1.60 3.41
CA THR A 372 5.00 0.72 3.51
C THR A 372 3.71 1.35 3.03
N HIS A 373 3.67 2.66 2.86
CA HIS A 373 2.47 3.47 2.56
C HIS A 373 1.29 3.21 3.53
N GLY A 374 1.55 2.68 4.74
CA GLY A 374 0.50 2.17 5.63
C GLY A 374 -0.29 1.02 5.01
N GLY A 375 0.26 0.39 3.95
CA GLY A 375 -0.35 -0.67 3.16
C GLY A 375 -1.34 -0.20 2.10
N GLN A 376 -1.51 1.10 1.87
CA GLN A 376 -2.45 1.76 0.93
C GLN A 376 -3.92 1.28 1.04
N LEU A 377 -4.15 -0.04 0.95
CA LEU A 377 -5.44 -0.71 1.20
C LEU A 377 -5.35 -1.37 2.57
N SER A 378 -5.84 -0.70 3.61
CA SER A 378 -5.67 -1.10 4.99
C SER A 378 -7.00 -1.06 5.76
N LEU A 379 -7.23 -2.07 6.57
CA LEU A 379 -8.34 -2.12 7.51
C LEU A 379 -7.83 -2.06 8.97
N GLU A 380 -6.60 -1.56 9.18
CA GLU A 380 -6.01 -1.45 10.52
C GLU A 380 -6.81 -0.56 11.47
N PHE A 381 -7.67 0.31 10.94
CA PHE A 381 -8.64 1.08 11.73
C PHE A 381 -9.70 0.20 12.41
N LEU A 382 -10.00 -1.00 11.86
CA LEU A 382 -10.89 -1.97 12.48
C LEU A 382 -10.15 -2.88 13.47
N ARG A 383 -8.96 -3.35 13.04
CA ARG A 383 -8.10 -4.22 13.87
C ARG A 383 -6.66 -4.09 13.39
N ARG A 384 -5.74 -3.87 14.34
CA ARG A 384 -4.29 -3.92 14.03
C ARG A 384 -3.94 -5.26 13.36
N GLY A 385 -3.17 -5.19 12.28
CA GLY A 385 -2.74 -6.36 11.51
C GLY A 385 -3.57 -6.67 10.26
N LEU A 386 -4.63 -5.91 9.97
CA LEU A 386 -5.40 -6.06 8.73
C LEU A 386 -4.87 -5.12 7.63
N SER A 387 -3.62 -5.32 7.25
CA SER A 387 -2.98 -4.63 6.13
C SER A 387 -2.17 -5.62 5.31
N PHE A 388 -2.14 -5.44 3.97
CA PHE A 388 -1.32 -6.27 3.08
C PHE A 388 0.18 -6.08 3.34
N ALA A 389 0.62 -4.90 3.75
CA ALA A 389 2.01 -4.66 4.14
C ALA A 389 2.48 -5.55 5.30
N ARG A 390 1.56 -6.11 6.10
CA ARG A 390 1.90 -7.11 7.15
C ARG A 390 2.46 -8.43 6.60
N LEU A 391 2.23 -8.69 5.33
CA LEU A 391 2.82 -9.87 4.68
C LEU A 391 4.31 -9.68 4.41
N GLU A 392 4.78 -8.43 4.40
CA GLU A 392 6.16 -8.04 4.13
C GLU A 392 6.91 -7.66 5.41
N THR A 393 6.30 -6.85 6.26
CA THR A 393 6.93 -6.31 7.45
C THR A 393 5.97 -6.25 8.65
N PRO A 394 6.46 -6.45 9.88
CA PRO A 394 5.68 -6.19 11.09
C PRO A 394 5.47 -4.68 11.35
N TYR A 395 6.21 -3.80 10.67
CA TYR A 395 6.24 -2.35 10.87
C TYR A 395 5.49 -1.63 9.75
N VAL A 396 4.16 -1.51 9.87
CA VAL A 396 3.33 -0.97 8.78
C VAL A 396 3.11 0.54 8.88
N SER A 397 2.79 1.06 10.06
CA SER A 397 2.57 2.50 10.27
C SER A 397 2.61 2.87 11.74
N GLY A 398 3.01 4.11 12.04
CA GLY A 398 3.04 4.66 13.38
C GLY A 398 4.27 4.24 14.18
N ARG A 399 4.17 4.31 15.52
CA ARG A 399 5.28 4.13 16.44
C ARG A 399 5.42 2.68 16.90
N TYR A 400 6.66 2.22 16.91
CA TYR A 400 7.14 0.97 17.50
C TYR A 400 8.28 1.27 18.46
N GLU A 401 8.51 0.39 19.42
CA GLU A 401 9.56 0.53 20.41
C GLU A 401 10.18 -0.83 20.69
N LYS A 402 11.52 -0.89 20.74
CA LYS A 402 12.28 -2.09 21.07
C LYS A 402 13.65 -1.70 21.64
N SER A 403 14.05 -2.36 22.72
CA SER A 403 15.39 -2.16 23.34
C SER A 403 15.71 -0.71 23.68
N GLY A 404 14.70 0.10 24.05
CA GLY A 404 14.86 1.51 24.37
C GLY A 404 15.00 2.45 23.16
N SER A 405 14.98 1.92 21.94
CA SER A 405 14.94 2.69 20.70
C SER A 405 13.51 2.77 20.15
N GLN A 406 13.20 3.85 19.45
CA GLN A 406 11.90 4.07 18.83
C GLN A 406 12.03 4.02 17.29
N LEU A 407 11.03 3.45 16.64
CA LEU A 407 10.86 3.48 15.21
C LEU A 407 9.53 4.14 14.88
N TYR A 408 9.53 5.07 13.95
CA TYR A 408 8.30 5.62 13.38
C TYR A 408 8.23 5.34 11.88
N VAL A 409 7.12 4.73 11.46
CA VAL A 409 6.84 4.40 10.07
C VAL A 409 5.79 5.37 9.55
N ASN A 410 6.23 6.27 8.66
CA ASN A 410 5.36 7.26 8.01
C ASN A 410 4.59 6.58 6.85
N ARG A 411 3.34 6.96 6.64
CA ARG A 411 2.50 6.41 5.57
C ARG A 411 2.77 7.02 4.20
N GLY A 412 3.69 7.98 4.11
CA GLY A 412 4.02 8.67 2.87
C GLY A 412 2.90 9.57 2.33
N ILE A 413 3.22 10.46 1.42
CA ILE A 413 2.26 11.38 0.78
C ILE A 413 1.80 10.91 -0.59
N GLY A 414 2.61 10.15 -1.32
CA GLY A 414 2.31 9.60 -2.64
C GLY A 414 1.61 8.24 -2.62
N THR A 415 1.58 7.59 -3.76
CA THR A 415 1.07 6.22 -3.95
C THR A 415 2.00 5.45 -4.87
N THR A 416 2.15 4.15 -4.63
CA THR A 416 2.91 3.25 -5.51
C THR A 416 1.99 2.17 -6.08
N VAL A 417 2.33 1.63 -7.27
CA VAL A 417 1.63 0.55 -7.99
C VAL A 417 0.19 0.92 -8.39
N ILE A 418 -0.68 1.26 -7.44
CA ILE A 418 -2.08 1.67 -7.67
C ILE A 418 -2.37 3.00 -6.97
N PRO A 419 -3.04 3.96 -7.63
CA PRO A 419 -3.28 5.29 -7.07
C PRO A 419 -4.51 5.34 -6.15
N ILE A 420 -4.64 4.35 -5.25
CA ILE A 420 -5.79 4.21 -4.35
C ILE A 420 -5.32 4.11 -2.92
N ARG A 421 -5.88 4.93 -2.04
CA ARG A 421 -5.70 4.82 -0.59
C ARG A 421 -7.04 4.61 0.11
N LEU A 422 -7.16 3.51 0.85
CA LEU A 422 -8.31 3.16 1.68
C LEU A 422 -7.82 2.77 3.07
N GLY A 423 -8.21 3.53 4.09
CA GLY A 423 -7.82 3.27 5.48
C GLY A 423 -6.35 3.59 5.82
N ALA A 424 -5.60 4.16 4.86
CA ALA A 424 -4.22 4.62 5.03
C ALA A 424 -4.06 6.00 4.37
N ARG A 425 -4.53 7.06 5.04
CA ARG A 425 -4.44 8.45 4.56
C ARG A 425 -2.97 8.84 4.35
N PRO A 426 -2.65 9.63 3.30
CA PRO A 426 -1.32 10.26 3.18
C PRO A 426 -0.98 11.04 4.45
N GLU A 427 0.31 11.06 4.83
CA GLU A 427 0.71 11.58 6.12
C GLU A 427 1.91 12.53 6.03
N ILE A 428 1.80 13.68 6.70
CA ILE A 428 2.92 14.51 7.11
C ILE A 428 2.99 14.44 8.63
N THR A 429 4.10 13.94 9.19
CA THR A 429 4.25 13.77 10.63
C THR A 429 5.07 14.92 11.24
N VAL A 430 4.58 15.51 12.32
CA VAL A 430 5.34 16.43 13.14
C VAL A 430 5.72 15.75 14.45
N PHE A 431 7.00 15.60 14.69
CA PHE A 431 7.54 15.13 15.95
C PHE A 431 7.90 16.31 16.84
N GLU A 432 7.49 16.27 18.09
CA GLU A 432 7.96 17.15 19.16
C GLU A 432 8.85 16.32 20.08
N LEU A 433 10.13 16.69 20.16
CA LEU A 433 11.07 15.99 21.02
C LEU A 433 10.87 16.40 22.46
N VAL A 434 10.71 15.42 23.34
CA VAL A 434 10.57 15.64 24.78
C VAL A 434 11.56 14.76 25.55
N ARG A 435 11.94 15.21 26.74
CA ARG A 435 12.84 14.40 27.58
C ARG A 435 12.06 13.24 28.18
N GLY A 436 12.59 12.02 27.96
CA GLY A 436 12.11 10.82 28.64
C GLY A 436 12.51 10.82 30.12
N VAL A 437 11.71 10.17 30.94
CA VAL A 437 12.02 9.96 32.36
C VAL A 437 12.90 8.74 32.49
#